data_38d813aa9f5b78d7041ae39735a48ac7
#
_entry.id   38d813aa9f5b78d7041ae39735a48ac7
#
_cell.length_a   1.000
_cell.length_b   1.000
_cell.length_c   1.000
_cell.angle_alpha   90.00
_cell.angle_beta   90.00
_cell.angle_gamma   90.00
#
_symmetry.space_group_name_H-M   'P 1'
#
loop_
_entity.id
_entity.type
_entity.pdbx_description
1 polymer ?
#
loop_
_entity_poly.entity_id
_entity_poly.type
_entity_poly.pdbx_seq_one_letter_code
_entity_poly.pdbx_strand_id
1 'polypeptide(L)'
;APGVYGNGRMTLGENIADHGGLQVAYQAFKKATAANPLPVMNGLTPEQRFFLAYAGVWGNNIRPEEVLNRTKSDVHSLGKWRVNGALPQIGAWYEAFNITENDPMFVPVDKRVSIW
;
A
#
# COMPACT_ATOMS: atom_id res chain seq x y z
N ALA A 1 7.03 -12.62 -13.16
CA ALA A 1 6.92 -13.67 -14.16
C ALA A 1 6.60 -15.00 -13.47
N PRO A 2 5.83 -15.90 -14.06
CA PRO A 2 5.56 -17.21 -13.47
C PRO A 2 6.87 -17.94 -13.12
N GLY A 3 6.95 -18.48 -11.89
CA GLY A 3 8.14 -19.20 -11.41
C GLY A 3 9.31 -18.31 -10.94
N VAL A 4 9.17 -17.00 -10.97
CA VAL A 4 10.18 -16.05 -10.44
C VAL A 4 9.62 -15.31 -9.24
N TYR A 5 10.27 -15.49 -8.11
CA TYR A 5 9.86 -14.88 -6.83
C TYR A 5 10.80 -13.75 -6.45
N GLY A 6 10.26 -12.69 -5.85
CA GLY A 6 11.05 -11.63 -5.24
C GLY A 6 11.84 -12.12 -4.02
N ASN A 7 12.97 -11.49 -3.78
CA ASN A 7 13.78 -11.74 -2.60
C ASN A 7 13.31 -10.88 -1.43
N GLY A 8 12.50 -11.46 -0.52
CA GLY A 8 11.93 -10.74 0.62
C GLY A 8 12.97 -10.18 1.58
N ARG A 9 14.15 -10.79 1.73
CA ARG A 9 15.22 -10.23 2.56
C ARG A 9 15.83 -8.97 1.94
N MET A 10 16.00 -8.98 0.62
CA MET A 10 16.55 -7.85 -0.11
C MET A 10 15.60 -6.64 -0.12
N THR A 11 14.28 -6.88 -0.20
CA THR A 11 13.27 -5.83 -0.30
C THR A 11 12.69 -5.40 1.06
N LEU A 12 13.06 -6.06 2.15
CA LEU A 12 12.45 -5.86 3.48
C LEU A 12 12.54 -4.40 3.95
N GLY A 13 13.73 -3.79 3.87
CA GLY A 13 13.95 -2.41 4.34
C GLY A 13 13.04 -1.40 3.64
N GLU A 14 12.95 -1.50 2.33
CA GLU A 14 12.13 -0.62 1.51
C GLU A 14 10.62 -0.86 1.72
N ASN A 15 10.21 -2.11 1.92
CA ASN A 15 8.82 -2.44 2.25
C ASN A 15 8.43 -1.89 3.63
N ILE A 16 9.32 -1.93 4.62
CA ILE A 16 9.11 -1.32 5.94
C ILE A 16 8.99 0.20 5.80
N ALA A 17 9.86 0.83 5.01
CA ALA A 17 9.83 2.26 4.78
C ALA A 17 8.52 2.71 4.14
N ASP A 18 8.03 2.00 3.13
CA ASP A 18 6.73 2.27 2.50
C ASP A 18 5.58 2.16 3.50
N HIS A 19 5.55 1.10 4.28
CA HIS A 19 4.48 0.87 5.27
C HIS A 19 4.50 1.97 6.36
N GLY A 20 5.64 2.23 6.97
CA GLY A 20 5.76 3.26 8.01
C GLY A 20 5.49 4.66 7.48
N GLY A 21 6.02 4.99 6.30
CA GLY A 21 5.78 6.26 5.63
C GLY A 21 4.30 6.50 5.31
N LEU A 22 3.60 5.46 4.84
CA LEU A 22 2.17 5.55 4.55
C LEU A 22 1.34 5.77 5.83
N GLN A 23 1.68 5.12 6.95
CA GLN A 23 1.01 5.34 8.23
C GLN A 23 1.21 6.78 8.74
N VAL A 24 2.43 7.29 8.69
CA VAL A 24 2.73 8.68 9.10
C VAL A 24 2.00 9.69 8.21
N ALA A 25 2.03 9.48 6.90
CA ALA A 25 1.32 10.33 5.94
C ALA A 25 -0.20 10.33 6.17
N TYR A 26 -0.79 9.18 6.45
CA TYR A 26 -2.22 9.09 6.78
C TYR A 26 -2.56 9.84 8.06
N GLN A 27 -1.76 9.71 9.11
CA GLN A 27 -1.97 10.47 10.35
C GLN A 27 -1.85 11.99 10.12
N ALA A 28 -0.87 12.42 9.33
CA ALA A 28 -0.72 13.81 8.95
C ALA A 28 -1.94 14.33 8.15
N PHE A 29 -2.42 13.53 7.20
CA PHE A 29 -3.64 13.83 6.44
C PHE A 29 -4.85 13.99 7.36
N LYS A 30 -5.06 13.09 8.31
CA LYS A 30 -6.18 13.17 9.26
C LYS A 30 -6.08 14.42 10.15
N LYS A 31 -4.89 14.76 10.62
CA LYS A 31 -4.66 15.99 11.41
C LYS A 31 -4.93 17.25 10.57
N ALA A 32 -4.42 17.30 9.35
CA ALA A 32 -4.58 18.46 8.48
C ALA A 32 -6.05 18.71 8.08
N THR A 33 -6.85 17.66 7.97
CA THR A 33 -8.26 17.76 7.56
C THR A 33 -9.26 17.77 8.71
N ALA A 34 -8.81 17.66 9.96
CA ALA A 34 -9.68 17.60 11.13
C ALA A 34 -10.54 18.86 11.31
N ALA A 35 -9.94 20.05 11.14
CA ALA A 35 -10.64 21.33 11.30
C ALA A 35 -11.46 21.71 10.06
N ASN A 36 -11.04 21.28 8.88
CA ASN A 36 -11.69 21.55 7.60
C ASN A 36 -11.85 20.23 6.82
N PRO A 37 -12.87 19.42 7.14
CA PRO A 37 -13.09 18.16 6.48
C PRO A 37 -13.26 18.31 4.96
N LEU A 38 -12.58 17.45 4.21
CA LEU A 38 -12.70 17.43 2.76
C LEU A 38 -14.05 16.78 2.34
N PRO A 39 -14.66 17.23 1.25
CA PRO A 39 -15.91 16.65 0.76
C PRO A 39 -15.70 15.29 0.11
N VAL A 40 -16.77 14.50 0.05
CA VAL A 40 -16.86 13.38 -0.88
C VAL A 40 -16.80 13.92 -2.31
N MET A 41 -15.98 13.32 -3.17
CA MET A 41 -15.84 13.69 -4.57
C MET A 41 -15.88 12.45 -5.45
N ASN A 42 -16.65 12.50 -6.51
CA ASN A 42 -16.85 11.36 -7.45
C ASN A 42 -17.25 10.05 -6.73
N GLY A 43 -18.06 10.16 -5.67
CA GLY A 43 -18.50 9.01 -4.87
C GLY A 43 -17.42 8.43 -3.94
N LEU A 44 -16.26 9.08 -3.82
CA LEU A 44 -15.14 8.63 -2.99
C LEU A 44 -14.97 9.54 -1.76
N THR A 45 -14.83 8.92 -0.59
CA THR A 45 -14.47 9.62 0.63
C THR A 45 -13.03 10.17 0.56
N PRO A 46 -12.67 11.19 1.37
CA PRO A 46 -11.29 11.66 1.46
C PRO A 46 -10.28 10.55 1.77
N GLU A 47 -10.63 9.63 2.66
CA GLU A 47 -9.81 8.48 3.05
C GLU A 47 -9.60 7.51 1.89
N GLN A 48 -10.66 7.20 1.15
CA GLN A 48 -10.55 6.38 -0.07
C GLN A 48 -9.64 7.04 -1.10
N ARG A 49 -9.79 8.34 -1.33
CA ARG A 49 -8.92 9.09 -2.25
C ARG A 49 -7.46 9.11 -1.80
N PHE A 50 -7.20 9.19 -0.50
CA PHE A 50 -5.84 9.11 0.04
C PHE A 50 -5.15 7.80 -0.37
N PHE A 51 -5.80 6.65 -0.15
CA PHE A 51 -5.22 5.35 -0.50
C PHE A 51 -5.13 5.14 -2.01
N LEU A 52 -6.11 5.63 -2.77
CA LEU A 52 -6.05 5.58 -4.24
C LEU A 52 -4.93 6.45 -4.80
N ALA A 53 -4.66 7.61 -4.21
CA ALA A 53 -3.54 8.46 -4.59
C ALA A 53 -2.20 7.76 -4.33
N TYR A 54 -2.05 7.09 -3.18
CA TYR A 54 -0.88 6.26 -2.92
C TYR A 54 -0.70 5.16 -3.96
N ALA A 55 -1.77 4.44 -4.30
CA ALA A 55 -1.72 3.43 -5.35
C ALA A 55 -1.31 4.01 -6.71
N GLY A 56 -1.80 5.22 -7.03
CA GLY A 56 -1.46 5.93 -8.26
C GLY A 56 0.03 6.26 -8.39
N VAL A 57 0.73 6.54 -7.28
CA VAL A 57 2.18 6.78 -7.27
C VAL A 57 2.95 5.58 -7.86
N TRP A 58 2.47 4.37 -7.59
CA TRP A 58 3.11 3.12 -8.03
C TRP A 58 2.52 2.56 -9.33
N GLY A 59 1.54 3.24 -9.91
CA GLY A 59 0.97 2.90 -11.21
C GLY A 59 2.02 3.13 -12.31
N ASN A 60 2.53 2.05 -12.88
CA ASN A 60 3.51 2.11 -13.95
C ASN A 60 3.26 1.01 -14.98
N ASN A 61 3.82 1.20 -16.17
CA ASN A 61 3.79 0.24 -17.26
C ASN A 61 5.21 -0.16 -17.60
N ILE A 62 5.61 -1.35 -17.16
CA ILE A 62 6.98 -1.84 -17.29
C ILE A 62 7.02 -3.02 -18.27
N ARG A 63 8.05 -3.06 -19.13
CA ARG A 63 8.26 -4.19 -20.04
C ARG A 63 8.55 -5.48 -19.28
N PRO A 64 8.12 -6.65 -19.78
CA PRO A 64 8.31 -7.92 -19.09
C PRO A 64 9.76 -8.24 -18.71
N GLU A 65 10.72 -7.88 -19.58
CA GLU A 65 12.14 -8.09 -19.33
C GLU A 65 12.63 -7.28 -18.14
N GLU A 66 12.14 -6.03 -17.99
CA GLU A 66 12.50 -5.16 -16.87
C GLU A 66 11.82 -5.61 -15.59
N VAL A 67 10.60 -6.12 -15.64
CA VAL A 67 9.95 -6.77 -14.48
C VAL A 67 10.82 -7.90 -13.94
N LEU A 68 11.33 -8.75 -14.83
CA LEU A 68 12.23 -9.86 -14.47
C LEU A 68 13.54 -9.37 -13.87
N ASN A 69 14.17 -8.37 -14.52
CA ASN A 69 15.42 -7.78 -14.06
C ASN A 69 15.28 -7.19 -12.66
N ARG A 70 14.28 -6.33 -12.43
CA ARG A 70 14.01 -5.73 -11.11
C ARG A 70 13.69 -6.77 -10.04
N THR A 71 12.91 -7.79 -10.36
CA THR A 71 12.60 -8.86 -9.41
C THR A 71 13.84 -9.55 -8.87
N LYS A 72 14.91 -9.64 -9.70
CA LYS A 72 16.17 -10.29 -9.34
C LYS A 72 17.18 -9.39 -8.64
N SER A 73 17.21 -8.11 -8.95
CA SER A 73 18.33 -7.21 -8.60
C SER A 73 17.94 -5.94 -7.85
N ASP A 74 16.66 -5.52 -7.86
CA ASP A 74 16.23 -4.30 -7.20
C ASP A 74 15.93 -4.57 -5.70
N VAL A 75 16.39 -3.68 -4.84
CA VAL A 75 16.07 -3.68 -3.40
C VAL A 75 14.62 -3.27 -3.13
N HIS A 76 13.93 -2.72 -4.14
CA HIS A 76 12.52 -2.36 -4.05
C HIS A 76 11.64 -3.46 -4.63
N SER A 77 10.51 -3.71 -3.98
CA SER A 77 9.44 -4.50 -4.56
C SER A 77 8.85 -3.80 -5.79
N LEU A 78 8.30 -4.56 -6.73
CA LEU A 78 7.55 -4.00 -7.85
C LEU A 78 6.35 -3.19 -7.34
N GLY A 79 5.94 -2.15 -8.09
CA GLY A 79 4.88 -1.23 -7.70
C GLY A 79 3.60 -1.90 -7.23
N LYS A 80 3.14 -2.95 -7.91
CA LYS A 80 1.99 -3.75 -7.48
C LYS A 80 2.14 -4.26 -6.03
N TRP A 81 3.31 -4.72 -5.65
CA TRP A 81 3.55 -5.28 -4.31
C TRP A 81 3.80 -4.20 -3.27
N ARG A 82 4.32 -3.03 -3.67
CA ARG A 82 4.43 -1.86 -2.79
C ARG A 82 3.05 -1.35 -2.36
N VAL A 83 2.05 -1.50 -3.20
CA VAL A 83 0.64 -1.19 -2.86
C VAL A 83 -0.01 -2.35 -2.13
N ASN A 84 -0.12 -3.51 -2.78
CA ASN A 84 -0.92 -4.64 -2.29
C ASN A 84 -0.28 -5.37 -1.11
N GLY A 85 0.99 -5.17 -0.85
CA GLY A 85 1.67 -5.68 0.35
C GLY A 85 1.54 -4.74 1.55
N ALA A 86 1.51 -3.41 1.33
CA ALA A 86 1.44 -2.43 2.40
C ALA A 86 0.00 -2.19 2.91
N LEU A 87 -0.96 -2.01 1.99
CA LEU A 87 -2.35 -1.66 2.38
C LEU A 87 -2.99 -2.66 3.34
N PRO A 88 -2.86 -3.99 3.17
CA PRO A 88 -3.46 -4.95 4.08
C PRO A 88 -2.88 -4.97 5.50
N GLN A 89 -1.82 -4.21 5.75
CA GLN A 89 -1.24 -4.03 7.09
C GLN A 89 -1.84 -2.83 7.85
N ILE A 90 -2.63 -1.98 7.17
CA ILE A 90 -3.09 -0.69 7.69
C ILE A 90 -4.57 -0.74 8.02
N GLY A 91 -4.91 -0.66 9.32
CA GLY A 91 -6.30 -0.73 9.80
C GLY A 91 -7.23 0.30 9.13
N ALA A 92 -6.78 1.53 8.94
CA ALA A 92 -7.56 2.59 8.30
C ALA A 92 -7.96 2.27 6.85
N TRP A 93 -7.19 1.46 6.12
CA TRP A 93 -7.56 1.00 4.78
C TRP A 93 -8.80 0.09 4.81
N TYR A 94 -8.87 -0.82 5.80
CA TYR A 94 -10.04 -1.68 5.99
C TYR A 94 -11.31 -0.86 6.26
N GLU A 95 -11.20 0.15 7.11
CA GLU A 95 -12.30 1.05 7.43
C GLU A 95 -12.74 1.86 6.20
N ALA A 96 -11.79 2.42 5.46
CA ALA A 96 -12.07 3.25 4.28
C ALA A 96 -12.84 2.50 3.19
N PHE A 97 -12.56 1.22 2.99
CA PHE A 97 -13.14 0.41 1.91
C PHE A 97 -14.09 -0.69 2.40
N ASN A 98 -14.41 -0.74 3.70
CA ASN A 98 -15.25 -1.77 4.31
C ASN A 98 -14.77 -3.19 3.98
N ILE A 99 -13.45 -3.42 4.04
CA ILE A 99 -12.84 -4.72 3.77
C ILE A 99 -13.18 -5.70 4.88
N THR A 100 -13.64 -6.87 4.50
CA THR A 100 -14.02 -7.96 5.42
C THR A 100 -13.19 -9.21 5.17
N GLU A 101 -13.35 -10.21 6.03
CA GLU A 101 -12.65 -11.51 5.93
C GLU A 101 -12.93 -12.27 4.62
N ASN A 102 -13.98 -11.89 3.90
CA ASN A 102 -14.30 -12.48 2.59
C ASN A 102 -13.49 -11.87 1.43
N ASP A 103 -12.74 -10.81 1.69
CA ASP A 103 -11.91 -10.17 0.66
C ASP A 103 -10.57 -10.89 0.51
N PRO A 104 -10.14 -11.19 -0.73
CA PRO A 104 -8.86 -11.88 -0.96
C PRO A 104 -7.63 -11.14 -0.43
N MET A 105 -7.73 -9.83 -0.18
CA MET A 105 -6.64 -9.03 0.40
C MET A 105 -6.72 -8.93 1.93
N PHE A 106 -7.72 -9.54 2.55
CA PHE A 106 -7.86 -9.48 4.01
C PHE A 106 -6.72 -10.21 4.72
N VAL A 107 -6.14 -9.52 5.70
CA VAL A 107 -5.15 -10.09 6.64
C VAL A 107 -5.72 -9.98 8.05
N PRO A 108 -5.83 -11.08 8.82
CA PRO A 108 -6.29 -11.05 10.20
C PRO A 108 -5.48 -10.08 11.05
N VAL A 109 -6.13 -9.42 12.01
CA VAL A 109 -5.52 -8.34 12.81
C VAL A 109 -4.24 -8.81 13.52
N ASP A 110 -4.26 -10.04 14.08
CA ASP A 110 -3.12 -10.66 14.76
C ASP A 110 -1.95 -11.04 13.82
N LYS A 111 -2.17 -10.98 12.50
CA LYS A 111 -1.16 -11.24 11.46
C LYS A 111 -0.63 -9.96 10.81
N ARG A 112 -1.24 -8.81 11.09
CA ARG A 112 -0.80 -7.53 10.51
C ARG A 112 0.49 -7.08 11.15
N VAL A 113 1.39 -6.56 10.34
CA VAL A 113 2.62 -5.93 10.81
C VAL A 113 2.28 -4.53 11.32
N SER A 114 2.77 -4.19 12.51
CA SER A 114 2.76 -2.82 13.03
C SER A 114 4.21 -2.34 13.15
N ILE A 115 4.46 -1.13 12.67
CA ILE A 115 5.79 -0.50 12.72
C ILE A 115 5.83 0.54 13.84
N TRP A 116 4.70 1.20 14.11
CA TRP A 116 4.49 2.20 15.15
C TRP A 116 3.35 1.82 16.08
#